data_49ddd854dd9d75e42ac1f2bef8143457
#
_entry.id   49ddd854dd9d75e42ac1f2bef8143457
#
_cell.length_a   1.000
_cell.length_b   1.000
_cell.length_c   1.000
_cell.angle_alpha   90.00
_cell.angle_beta   90.00
_cell.angle_gamma   90.00
#
_symmetry.space_group_name_H-M   'P 1'
#
loop_
_entity.id
_entity.type
_entity.pdbx_description
1 polymer ?
#
loop_
_entity_poly.entity_id
_entity_poly.type
_entity_poly.pdbx_seq_one_letter_code
_entity_poly.pdbx_strand_id
1 'polypeptide(L)'
;MSEPEANRAGTLEMAAALRYSIRPKDPAAHLYEVKLTVEKPDPHGQVFAMPAWIPGSYMIRDYAKHVVSICAESDGLAVELSKLDKSRWQAAPTQRPLTVTAEIYGYDPSVRGAHVDTSHAYFNGPCVFLSVAGQEDTPCELEILPPTAAYARDWRVATAMRRKDAELYGFGKYEADDYAELIDHPVEIGHLLIGEFDVNDIPHTIAIRGHTRVDIARVCHDLQRVCAQQMKLLGVPEDLDRYLFLLHAPGKAYGGLEHRWSSSLVCARENLPLRRDSDISDGYRKFLGLVSHEYFHLWNVKRMKPAAFTPYDLTKEIHTGLLWVFEGITSYYDDLALVRSGLISPQSYLELLGQTITRVLRSAGRLRQSVEESSFDAWTKFYKQDANASNAIVSYYTKGSLIALALDLKLRLETEGKTTLDDVMRECWKRWGQEGEGMPERGLEHVAAKLSELDLSDFFDATVRGTGELPLPALLSAHGVSYHLRCAGGSEDKGGKPAEKNNEPGPWLGATLEANNGNSIFTVVMNGGPAELAGVAPGDAAVALDGLALTAANCDRLLSTYRDGDALELVVFRGDELITTRVKLANAPKNTCYLRLDDDASEAASNRCDAWLQVS
;
A
#
# COMPACT_ATOMS: atom_id res chain seq x y z
N MET A 1 69.17 8.32 -16.92
CA MET A 1 68.71 7.52 -15.78
C MET A 1 67.99 8.49 -14.85
N SER A 2 66.69 8.56 -14.95
CA SER A 2 65.81 9.32 -14.09
C SER A 2 64.68 8.35 -13.69
N GLU A 3 64.59 8.10 -12.36
CA GLU A 3 63.59 7.26 -11.76
C GLU A 3 62.19 7.87 -11.92
N PRO A 4 61.09 7.07 -12.05
CA PRO A 4 59.76 7.57 -12.08
C PRO A 4 59.24 7.78 -10.64
N GLU A 5 58.68 8.97 -10.41
CA GLU A 5 57.93 9.33 -9.21
C GLU A 5 56.80 8.34 -8.91
N ALA A 6 56.81 7.78 -7.73
CA ALA A 6 55.78 6.93 -7.21
C ALA A 6 54.49 7.76 -6.97
N ASN A 7 53.43 7.34 -7.64
CA ASN A 7 52.08 7.83 -7.53
C ASN A 7 51.57 7.58 -6.08
N ARG A 8 51.40 8.64 -5.30
CA ARG A 8 50.70 8.60 -4.00
C ARG A 8 49.22 8.43 -4.28
N ALA A 9 48.76 7.20 -4.30
CA ALA A 9 47.34 6.92 -4.07
C ALA A 9 46.96 7.42 -2.69
N GLY A 10 46.22 8.53 -2.63
CA GLY A 10 45.61 9.00 -1.41
C GLY A 10 44.61 7.95 -0.94
N THR A 11 44.86 7.31 0.18
CA THR A 11 43.86 6.59 0.96
C THR A 11 42.73 7.59 1.25
N LEU A 12 41.60 7.47 0.58
CA LEU A 12 40.36 8.08 1.00
C LEU A 12 40.10 7.55 2.42
N GLU A 13 40.28 8.41 3.42
CA GLU A 13 39.91 8.14 4.80
C GLU A 13 38.39 7.88 4.78
N MET A 14 37.98 6.62 4.89
CA MET A 14 36.57 6.26 4.95
C MET A 14 35.93 7.08 6.09
N ALA A 15 34.87 7.82 5.77
CA ALA A 15 34.12 8.58 6.77
C ALA A 15 33.71 7.62 7.88
N ALA A 16 33.87 8.03 9.13
CA ALA A 16 33.42 7.21 10.26
C ALA A 16 31.93 7.05 10.19
N ALA A 17 31.44 5.81 10.24
CA ALA A 17 30.01 5.49 10.17
C ALA A 17 29.21 6.20 11.27
N LEU A 18 27.98 6.62 10.94
CA LEU A 18 26.99 7.02 11.94
C LEU A 18 26.59 5.78 12.76
N ARG A 19 26.66 5.84 14.07
CA ARG A 19 26.31 4.69 14.91
C ARG A 19 24.98 4.90 15.60
N TYR A 20 24.05 4.06 15.26
CA TYR A 20 22.73 3.97 15.89
C TYR A 20 22.66 2.76 16.83
N SER A 21 21.91 2.89 17.91
CA SER A 21 21.44 1.73 18.66
C SER A 21 19.97 1.92 19.03
N ILE A 22 19.21 0.81 19.05
CA ILE A 22 17.80 0.80 19.44
C ILE A 22 17.53 -0.36 20.38
N ARG A 23 16.72 -0.13 21.39
CA ARG A 23 16.28 -1.12 22.36
C ARG A 23 14.82 -0.91 22.73
N PRO A 24 13.98 -1.96 22.80
CA PRO A 24 12.74 -1.94 23.56
C PRO A 24 13.05 -1.70 25.05
N LYS A 25 13.06 -0.44 25.48
CA LYS A 25 13.53 -0.03 26.83
C LYS A 25 12.55 -0.46 27.90
N ASP A 26 11.28 -0.11 27.69
CA ASP A 26 10.17 -0.49 28.55
C ASP A 26 8.97 -0.91 27.68
N PRO A 27 8.87 -2.19 27.33
CA PRO A 27 7.77 -2.67 26.50
C PRO A 27 6.39 -2.46 27.11
N ALA A 28 6.26 -2.48 28.45
CA ALA A 28 4.97 -2.28 29.11
C ALA A 28 4.51 -0.80 29.05
N ALA A 29 5.47 0.13 28.99
CA ALA A 29 5.21 1.55 28.77
C ALA A 29 5.28 1.95 27.29
N HIS A 30 5.48 0.99 26.37
CA HIS A 30 5.59 1.22 24.94
C HIS A 30 6.76 2.13 24.54
N LEU A 31 7.92 2.00 25.20
CA LEU A 31 9.06 2.89 25.02
C LEU A 31 10.25 2.18 24.37
N TYR A 32 10.77 2.82 23.31
CA TYR A 32 12.10 2.57 22.76
C TYR A 32 13.11 3.56 23.33
N GLU A 33 14.36 3.12 23.52
CA GLU A 33 15.53 3.97 23.65
C GLU A 33 16.31 3.90 22.35
N VAL A 34 16.56 5.04 21.74
CA VAL A 34 17.36 5.17 20.52
C VAL A 34 18.55 6.08 20.81
N LYS A 35 19.76 5.62 20.44
CA LYS A 35 20.96 6.44 20.52
C LYS A 35 21.56 6.61 19.14
N LEU A 36 22.09 7.79 18.89
CA LEU A 36 22.81 8.16 17.67
C LEU A 36 24.13 8.82 18.07
N THR A 37 25.25 8.26 17.64
CA THR A 37 26.58 8.83 17.85
C THR A 37 27.14 9.33 16.52
N VAL A 38 27.53 10.59 16.49
CA VAL A 38 28.16 11.31 15.38
C VAL A 38 29.60 11.61 15.77
N GLU A 39 30.58 10.98 15.10
CA GLU A 39 32.01 11.15 15.40
C GLU A 39 32.51 12.53 15.03
N LYS A 40 32.04 13.09 13.93
CA LYS A 40 32.45 14.41 13.43
C LYS A 40 31.19 15.28 13.25
N PRO A 41 30.65 15.85 14.34
CA PRO A 41 29.48 16.73 14.23
C PRO A 41 29.88 18.06 13.55
N ASP A 42 28.88 18.77 13.01
CA ASP A 42 29.05 20.13 12.51
C ASP A 42 29.56 21.03 13.66
N PRO A 43 30.76 21.65 13.53
CA PRO A 43 31.35 22.47 14.58
C PRO A 43 30.52 23.72 14.91
N HIS A 44 29.59 24.12 14.06
CA HIS A 44 28.67 25.24 14.29
C HIS A 44 27.34 24.83 14.97
N GLY A 45 27.19 23.52 15.27
CA GLY A 45 26.03 22.94 15.92
C GLY A 45 25.26 21.98 14.99
N GLN A 46 25.44 20.68 15.25
CA GLN A 46 24.82 19.63 14.46
C GLN A 46 23.30 19.68 14.55
N VAL A 47 22.64 19.66 13.40
CA VAL A 47 21.17 19.57 13.30
C VAL A 47 20.75 18.11 13.10
N PHE A 48 19.73 17.70 13.86
CA PHE A 48 19.07 16.40 13.79
C PHE A 48 17.61 16.60 13.38
N ALA A 49 17.08 15.71 12.56
CA ALA A 49 15.69 15.80 12.12
C ALA A 49 14.98 14.44 12.18
N MET A 50 13.70 14.44 12.60
CA MET A 50 12.82 13.29 12.48
C MET A 50 12.02 13.42 11.19
N PRO A 51 11.91 12.36 10.35
CA PRO A 51 11.05 12.37 9.18
C PRO A 51 9.60 12.75 9.49
N ALA A 52 8.95 13.45 8.57
CA ALA A 52 7.54 13.79 8.70
C ALA A 52 6.61 12.71 8.13
N TRP A 53 7.11 11.87 7.24
CA TRP A 53 6.37 10.80 6.55
C TRP A 53 7.27 9.63 6.18
N ILE A 54 6.70 8.56 5.64
CA ILE A 54 7.39 7.35 5.20
C ILE A 54 7.09 7.10 3.72
N PRO A 55 8.08 6.79 2.86
CA PRO A 55 7.86 6.36 1.48
C PRO A 55 6.87 5.20 1.39
N GLY A 56 5.98 5.24 0.37
CA GLY A 56 4.86 4.30 0.24
C GLY A 56 3.58 4.73 0.97
N SER A 57 3.63 5.81 1.79
CA SER A 57 2.43 6.30 2.48
C SER A 57 2.37 7.82 2.45
N TYR A 58 1.62 8.36 1.52
CA TYR A 58 1.57 9.78 1.16
C TYR A 58 0.73 10.60 2.15
N MET A 59 1.14 10.60 3.42
CA MET A 59 0.51 11.37 4.49
C MET A 59 1.57 11.86 5.48
N ILE A 60 1.52 13.14 5.84
CA ILE A 60 2.33 13.70 6.92
C ILE A 60 1.83 13.12 8.25
N ARG A 61 2.71 12.42 8.97
CA ARG A 61 2.44 11.77 10.25
C ARG A 61 3.09 12.48 11.42
N ASP A 62 4.10 13.32 11.15
CA ASP A 62 4.86 14.06 12.17
C ASP A 62 5.39 13.14 13.28
N TYR A 63 6.25 12.18 12.91
CA TYR A 63 6.78 11.18 13.85
C TYR A 63 7.48 11.78 15.06
N ALA A 64 7.98 13.00 14.96
CA ALA A 64 8.55 13.76 16.08
C ALA A 64 7.59 13.92 17.28
N LYS A 65 6.26 13.76 17.07
CA LYS A 65 5.26 13.77 18.16
C LYS A 65 5.45 12.63 19.15
N HIS A 66 6.14 11.55 18.74
CA HIS A 66 6.37 10.37 19.54
C HIS A 66 7.68 10.45 20.36
N VAL A 67 8.52 11.47 20.15
CA VAL A 67 9.71 11.72 20.96
C VAL A 67 9.27 12.21 22.33
N VAL A 68 9.41 11.36 23.35
CA VAL A 68 9.06 11.64 24.75
C VAL A 68 10.10 12.50 25.42
N SER A 69 11.38 12.13 25.21
CA SER A 69 12.53 12.89 25.69
C SER A 69 13.68 12.79 24.69
N ILE A 70 14.51 13.82 24.66
CA ILE A 70 15.74 13.85 23.85
C ILE A 70 16.80 14.63 24.60
N CYS A 71 18.01 14.09 24.65
CA CYS A 71 19.17 14.74 25.24
C CYS A 71 20.43 14.45 24.42
N ALA A 72 21.44 15.26 24.59
CA ALA A 72 22.74 15.08 23.96
C ALA A 72 23.88 15.15 24.98
N GLU A 73 24.95 14.40 24.70
CA GLU A 73 26.17 14.42 25.48
C GLU A 73 27.41 14.33 24.58
N SER A 74 28.52 14.88 25.05
CA SER A 74 29.83 14.76 24.43
C SER A 74 30.86 14.52 25.54
N ASP A 75 31.64 13.43 25.45
CA ASP A 75 32.58 13.00 26.49
C ASP A 75 31.94 12.89 27.90
N GLY A 76 30.69 12.45 27.98
CA GLY A 76 29.94 12.32 29.24
C GLY A 76 29.42 13.64 29.84
N LEU A 77 29.60 14.77 29.15
CA LEU A 77 29.05 16.06 29.53
C LEU A 77 27.83 16.40 28.72
N ALA A 78 26.78 16.88 29.37
CA ALA A 78 25.54 17.30 28.70
C ALA A 78 25.83 18.43 27.71
N VAL A 79 25.23 18.28 26.50
CA VAL A 79 25.25 19.28 25.43
C VAL A 79 23.83 19.79 25.26
N GLU A 80 23.64 21.10 25.21
CA GLU A 80 22.34 21.72 24.99
C GLU A 80 21.78 21.37 23.62
N LEU A 81 20.49 20.97 23.58
CA LEU A 81 19.70 20.77 22.35
C LEU A 81 18.60 21.83 22.27
N SER A 82 18.70 22.72 21.30
CA SER A 82 17.65 23.70 20.98
C SER A 82 16.69 23.16 19.95
N LYS A 83 15.37 23.18 20.24
CA LYS A 83 14.35 22.77 19.28
C LYS A 83 14.13 23.88 18.26
N LEU A 84 14.39 23.59 16.96
CA LEU A 84 14.28 24.57 15.88
C LEU A 84 12.84 24.70 15.34
N ASP A 85 12.15 23.57 15.25
CA ASP A 85 10.75 23.49 14.81
C ASP A 85 10.10 22.19 15.33
N LYS A 86 8.98 21.77 14.71
CA LYS A 86 8.22 20.58 15.13
C LYS A 86 9.03 19.28 15.11
N SER A 87 10.07 19.17 14.24
CA SER A 87 10.79 17.92 13.96
C SER A 87 12.30 18.04 13.98
N ARG A 88 12.89 19.24 14.23
CA ARG A 88 14.34 19.45 14.20
C ARG A 88 14.88 19.97 15.52
N TRP A 89 16.09 19.52 15.85
CA TRP A 89 16.87 19.93 17.02
C TRP A 89 18.30 20.27 16.60
N GLN A 90 18.90 21.28 17.22
CA GLN A 90 20.27 21.66 17.01
C GLN A 90 21.05 21.54 18.32
N ALA A 91 22.17 20.83 18.27
CA ALA A 91 23.11 20.76 19.39
C ALA A 91 23.96 22.04 19.49
N ALA A 92 24.34 22.42 20.70
CA ALA A 92 25.34 23.45 20.89
C ALA A 92 26.66 23.07 20.18
N PRO A 93 27.44 24.04 19.67
CA PRO A 93 28.67 23.79 18.94
C PRO A 93 29.66 22.89 19.71
N THR A 94 30.12 21.83 19.04
CA THR A 94 31.16 20.94 19.56
C THR A 94 32.01 20.37 18.42
N GLN A 95 33.27 20.08 18.66
CA GLN A 95 34.19 19.40 17.74
C GLN A 95 34.47 17.95 18.16
N ARG A 96 33.89 17.53 19.28
CA ARG A 96 34.04 16.17 19.82
C ARG A 96 32.88 15.28 19.41
N PRO A 97 33.03 13.96 19.45
CA PRO A 97 31.93 13.05 19.22
C PRO A 97 30.70 13.42 20.05
N LEU A 98 29.56 13.41 19.39
CA LEU A 98 28.27 13.79 19.97
C LEU A 98 27.33 12.60 19.98
N THR A 99 26.77 12.25 21.13
CA THR A 99 25.74 11.21 21.27
C THR A 99 24.41 11.84 21.63
N VAL A 100 23.38 11.57 20.82
CA VAL A 100 21.98 11.93 21.07
C VAL A 100 21.23 10.69 21.53
N THR A 101 20.53 10.81 22.66
CA THR A 101 19.64 9.76 23.18
C THR A 101 18.20 10.25 23.16
N ALA A 102 17.31 9.49 22.51
CA ALA A 102 15.88 9.76 22.46
C ALA A 102 15.07 8.60 23.04
N GLU A 103 14.03 8.92 23.81
CA GLU A 103 12.98 7.99 24.16
C GLU A 103 11.81 8.19 23.22
N ILE A 104 11.35 7.10 22.58
CA ILE A 104 10.29 7.15 21.56
C ILE A 104 9.14 6.26 22.00
N TYR A 105 7.93 6.82 22.02
CA TYR A 105 6.71 6.08 22.26
C TYR A 105 6.25 5.35 21.00
N GLY A 106 6.11 4.03 21.08
CA GLY A 106 5.74 3.16 19.97
C GLY A 106 4.49 2.34 20.30
N TYR A 107 3.30 2.80 19.89
CA TYR A 107 2.05 2.05 20.05
C TYR A 107 1.13 2.20 18.83
N ASP A 108 1.74 2.13 17.65
CA ASP A 108 1.03 2.08 16.38
C ASP A 108 1.30 0.70 15.70
N PRO A 109 0.31 -0.23 15.72
CA PRO A 109 0.48 -1.57 15.17
C PRO A 109 0.35 -1.63 13.64
N SER A 110 0.21 -0.47 12.97
CA SER A 110 0.16 -0.41 11.51
C SER A 110 1.54 -0.68 10.89
N VAL A 111 1.57 -1.08 9.63
CA VAL A 111 2.80 -1.25 8.86
C VAL A 111 3.57 0.07 8.63
N ARG A 112 3.03 1.21 9.06
CA ARG A 112 3.57 2.57 8.86
C ARG A 112 4.05 3.25 10.14
N GLY A 113 4.01 2.54 11.26
CA GLY A 113 4.30 3.04 12.59
C GLY A 113 5.50 2.38 13.26
N ALA A 114 5.58 2.59 14.57
CA ALA A 114 6.40 1.80 15.48
C ALA A 114 5.50 1.28 16.62
N HIS A 115 5.70 0.03 17.01
CA HIS A 115 4.93 -0.62 18.07
C HIS A 115 5.86 -1.41 18.98
N VAL A 116 5.68 -1.29 20.28
CA VAL A 116 6.31 -2.15 21.27
C VAL A 116 5.36 -2.42 22.42
N ASP A 117 5.23 -3.69 22.78
CA ASP A 117 4.52 -4.15 23.96
C ASP A 117 5.19 -5.38 24.55
N THR A 118 4.59 -6.01 25.55
CA THR A 118 5.14 -7.19 26.20
C THR A 118 5.11 -8.46 25.35
N SER A 119 4.55 -8.41 24.15
CA SER A 119 4.45 -9.53 23.21
C SER A 119 5.44 -9.44 22.03
N HIS A 120 5.82 -8.21 21.61
CA HIS A 120 6.71 -7.97 20.47
C HIS A 120 7.14 -6.50 20.37
N ALA A 121 8.05 -6.24 19.44
CA ALA A 121 8.40 -4.90 19.00
C ALA A 121 8.49 -4.88 17.46
N TYR A 122 8.02 -3.79 16.85
CA TYR A 122 8.08 -3.52 15.41
C TYR A 122 8.39 -2.05 15.19
N PHE A 123 9.25 -1.75 14.22
CA PHE A 123 9.45 -0.36 13.82
C PHE A 123 9.85 -0.23 12.35
N ASN A 124 9.39 0.86 11.73
CA ASN A 124 9.97 1.43 10.53
C ASN A 124 11.02 2.48 10.92
N GLY A 125 12.11 2.54 10.19
CA GLY A 125 13.20 3.47 10.47
C GLY A 125 12.78 4.94 10.58
N PRO A 126 11.93 5.49 9.69
CA PRO A 126 11.46 6.89 9.78
C PRO A 126 10.73 7.23 11.09
N CYS A 127 10.21 6.21 11.79
CA CYS A 127 9.49 6.42 13.06
C CYS A 127 10.40 6.55 14.27
N VAL A 128 11.68 6.12 14.16
CA VAL A 128 12.57 5.96 15.30
C VAL A 128 13.97 6.58 15.11
N PHE A 129 14.47 6.70 13.87
CA PHE A 129 15.83 7.19 13.63
C PHE A 129 15.82 8.65 13.18
N LEU A 130 16.63 9.47 13.87
CA LEU A 130 16.94 10.84 13.48
C LEU A 130 17.92 10.84 12.30
N SER A 131 17.71 11.69 11.31
CA SER A 131 18.75 12.03 10.33
C SER A 131 19.74 13.03 10.89
N VAL A 132 20.95 13.04 10.34
CA VAL A 132 22.04 13.97 10.65
C VAL A 132 22.21 14.89 9.46
N ALA A 133 21.83 16.16 9.61
CA ALA A 133 21.85 17.12 8.50
C ALA A 133 23.27 17.27 7.93
N GLY A 134 23.39 17.09 6.60
CA GLY A 134 24.65 17.13 5.86
C GLY A 134 25.51 15.87 5.97
N GLN A 135 24.99 14.80 6.57
CA GLN A 135 25.65 13.48 6.67
C GLN A 135 24.70 12.33 6.27
N GLU A 136 23.67 12.62 5.48
CA GLU A 136 22.66 11.63 5.07
C GLU A 136 23.25 10.50 4.22
N ASP A 137 24.32 10.79 3.45
CA ASP A 137 25.02 9.81 2.59
C ASP A 137 26.15 9.06 3.34
N THR A 138 26.23 9.20 4.67
CA THR A 138 27.24 8.53 5.48
C THR A 138 26.79 7.12 5.85
N PRO A 139 27.67 6.08 5.73
CA PRO A 139 27.35 4.73 6.16
C PRO A 139 26.84 4.68 7.61
N CYS A 140 25.85 3.83 7.85
CA CYS A 140 25.19 3.67 9.13
C CYS A 140 25.47 2.27 9.71
N GLU A 141 25.80 2.21 11.01
CA GLU A 141 25.81 0.98 11.79
C GLU A 141 24.64 1.04 12.77
N LEU A 142 23.81 0.00 12.82
CA LEU A 142 22.70 -0.13 13.75
C LEU A 142 22.93 -1.32 14.70
N GLU A 143 22.96 -1.07 16.00
CA GLU A 143 22.94 -2.11 17.02
C GLU A 143 21.51 -2.30 17.55
N ILE A 144 20.92 -3.47 17.30
CA ILE A 144 19.61 -3.85 17.85
C ILE A 144 19.85 -4.61 19.15
N LEU A 145 19.44 -4.02 20.26
CA LEU A 145 19.66 -4.55 21.62
C LEU A 145 18.39 -5.25 22.14
N PRO A 146 18.55 -6.37 22.86
CA PRO A 146 17.41 -7.06 23.45
C PRO A 146 16.75 -6.24 24.57
N PRO A 147 15.45 -6.41 24.80
CA PRO A 147 14.81 -5.92 26.00
C PRO A 147 15.36 -6.66 27.23
N THR A 148 15.38 -5.99 28.38
CA THR A 148 15.90 -6.57 29.64
C THR A 148 14.92 -7.51 30.34
N ALA A 149 13.66 -7.53 29.91
CA ALA A 149 12.58 -8.29 30.52
C ALA A 149 12.73 -9.81 30.28
N ALA A 150 12.51 -10.60 31.31
CA ALA A 150 12.68 -12.06 31.25
C ALA A 150 11.74 -12.76 30.25
N TYR A 151 10.56 -12.21 29.99
CA TYR A 151 9.61 -12.77 29.01
C TYR A 151 10.08 -12.63 27.55
N ALA A 152 11.04 -11.75 27.28
CA ALA A 152 11.58 -11.51 25.95
C ALA A 152 12.90 -12.26 25.65
N ARG A 153 13.29 -13.20 26.52
CA ARG A 153 14.58 -13.93 26.39
C ARG A 153 14.71 -14.66 25.06
N ASP A 154 13.59 -15.21 24.55
CA ASP A 154 13.57 -16.03 23.33
C ASP A 154 13.06 -15.21 22.11
N TRP A 155 13.02 -13.89 22.22
CA TRP A 155 12.68 -13.05 21.09
C TRP A 155 13.78 -13.07 20.03
N ARG A 156 13.35 -13.04 18.77
CA ARG A 156 14.21 -13.03 17.60
C ARG A 156 14.00 -11.73 16.82
N VAL A 157 14.96 -11.38 15.99
CA VAL A 157 14.95 -10.19 15.12
C VAL A 157 14.79 -10.64 13.68
N ALA A 158 13.80 -10.10 12.96
CA ALA A 158 13.67 -10.26 11.51
C ALA A 158 13.79 -8.90 10.83
N THR A 159 14.78 -8.76 9.98
CA THR A 159 15.01 -7.61 9.10
C THR A 159 15.79 -8.04 7.87
N ALA A 160 15.60 -7.33 6.75
CA ALA A 160 16.40 -7.53 5.54
C ALA A 160 17.75 -6.79 5.58
N MET A 161 18.02 -5.98 6.61
CA MET A 161 19.27 -5.25 6.77
C MET A 161 20.49 -6.18 6.80
N ARG A 162 21.60 -5.79 6.20
CA ARG A 162 22.85 -6.57 6.20
C ARG A 162 23.36 -6.75 7.62
N ARG A 163 23.68 -7.99 7.99
CA ARG A 163 24.26 -8.32 9.30
C ARG A 163 25.76 -8.02 9.29
N LYS A 164 26.23 -7.34 10.33
CA LYS A 164 27.67 -7.11 10.56
C LYS A 164 28.26 -8.17 11.48
N ASP A 165 27.69 -8.34 12.68
CA ASP A 165 28.08 -9.36 13.66
C ASP A 165 26.89 -10.10 14.28
N ALA A 166 25.66 -9.68 13.95
CA ALA A 166 24.46 -10.34 14.43
C ALA A 166 24.32 -11.75 13.85
N GLU A 167 23.91 -12.72 14.68
CA GLU A 167 23.50 -14.05 14.22
C GLU A 167 22.21 -13.97 13.39
N LEU A 168 21.92 -15.01 12.61
CA LEU A 168 20.67 -15.08 11.86
C LEU A 168 19.47 -15.01 12.80
N TYR A 169 18.60 -14.04 12.57
CA TYR A 169 17.46 -13.71 13.45
C TYR A 169 17.87 -13.29 14.88
N GLY A 170 19.10 -12.82 15.07
CA GLY A 170 19.67 -12.44 16.36
C GLY A 170 19.70 -10.93 16.60
N PHE A 171 19.83 -10.55 17.85
CA PHE A 171 20.24 -9.21 18.26
C PHE A 171 21.74 -9.01 17.92
N GLY A 172 22.16 -7.76 17.75
CA GLY A 172 23.56 -7.42 17.42
C GLY A 172 23.61 -6.29 16.40
N LYS A 173 24.71 -6.23 15.65
CA LYS A 173 24.99 -5.14 14.73
C LYS A 173 24.64 -5.47 13.29
N TYR A 174 24.05 -4.47 12.66
CA TYR A 174 23.64 -4.43 11.26
C TYR A 174 24.25 -3.20 10.60
N GLU A 175 24.23 -3.13 9.28
CA GLU A 175 24.79 -2.01 8.52
C GLU A 175 23.91 -1.62 7.33
N ALA A 176 23.97 -0.34 6.98
CA ALA A 176 23.35 0.26 5.81
C ALA A 176 24.32 1.24 5.17
N ASP A 177 24.26 1.44 3.86
CA ASP A 177 25.19 2.27 3.11
C ASP A 177 25.00 3.77 3.38
N ASP A 178 23.74 4.16 3.74
CA ASP A 178 23.35 5.53 4.04
C ASP A 178 22.11 5.59 4.94
N TYR A 179 21.64 6.80 5.24
CA TYR A 179 20.42 6.99 6.03
C TYR A 179 19.15 6.53 5.28
N ALA A 180 19.09 6.69 3.96
CA ALA A 180 17.92 6.28 3.17
C ALA A 180 17.76 4.75 3.19
N GLU A 181 18.85 3.99 3.10
CA GLU A 181 18.83 2.54 3.27
C GLU A 181 18.50 2.13 4.71
N LEU A 182 19.11 2.77 5.71
CA LEU A 182 18.83 2.49 7.14
C LEU A 182 17.33 2.55 7.43
N ILE A 183 16.65 3.58 6.95
CA ILE A 183 15.23 3.77 7.25
C ILE A 183 14.29 2.93 6.37
N ASP A 184 14.78 2.32 5.30
CA ASP A 184 14.01 1.45 4.40
C ASP A 184 14.07 -0.04 4.82
N HIS A 185 14.60 -0.33 6.00
CA HIS A 185 14.63 -1.64 6.61
C HIS A 185 13.73 -1.71 7.85
N PRO A 186 12.47 -2.16 7.73
CA PRO A 186 11.63 -2.43 8.89
C PRO A 186 12.21 -3.60 9.70
N VAL A 187 11.89 -3.60 10.99
CA VAL A 187 12.34 -4.63 11.92
C VAL A 187 11.18 -5.16 12.73
N GLU A 188 11.00 -6.48 12.74
CA GLU A 188 10.06 -7.19 13.64
C GLU A 188 10.87 -7.97 14.69
N ILE A 189 10.51 -7.85 15.96
CA ILE A 189 11.19 -8.47 17.10
C ILE A 189 10.14 -9.22 17.95
N GLY A 190 10.34 -10.51 18.16
CA GLY A 190 9.41 -11.29 18.96
C GLY A 190 9.50 -12.80 18.72
N HIS A 191 8.42 -13.50 19.04
CA HIS A 191 8.26 -14.91 18.67
C HIS A 191 7.78 -15.01 17.23
N LEU A 192 8.64 -15.47 16.33
CA LEU A 192 8.42 -15.50 14.89
C LEU A 192 8.31 -16.94 14.37
N LEU A 193 7.28 -17.18 13.56
CA LEU A 193 7.21 -18.35 12.70
C LEU A 193 7.89 -18.01 11.37
N ILE A 194 8.95 -18.74 11.04
CA ILE A 194 9.77 -18.48 9.85
C ILE A 194 9.45 -19.54 8.79
N GLY A 195 9.24 -19.07 7.56
CA GLY A 195 9.20 -19.90 6.35
C GLY A 195 10.22 -19.39 5.35
N GLU A 196 10.88 -20.29 4.64
CA GLU A 196 11.96 -19.97 3.69
C GLU A 196 11.69 -20.67 2.36
N PHE A 197 12.01 -20.00 1.26
CA PHE A 197 11.92 -20.51 -0.10
C PHE A 197 12.85 -19.72 -1.03
N ASP A 198 13.20 -20.29 -2.17
CA ASP A 198 14.09 -19.65 -3.15
C ASP A 198 13.33 -19.33 -4.43
N VAL A 199 13.66 -18.19 -5.05
CA VAL A 199 13.16 -17.79 -6.36
C VAL A 199 14.36 -17.32 -7.21
N ASN A 200 14.65 -18.02 -8.32
CA ASN A 200 15.81 -17.73 -9.17
C ASN A 200 17.13 -17.64 -8.37
N ASP A 201 17.35 -18.60 -7.46
CA ASP A 201 18.51 -18.66 -6.56
C ASP A 201 18.61 -17.50 -5.54
N ILE A 202 17.57 -16.68 -5.42
CA ILE A 202 17.46 -15.61 -4.42
C ILE A 202 16.67 -16.14 -3.22
N PRO A 203 17.24 -16.14 -2.00
CA PRO A 203 16.53 -16.58 -0.80
C PRO A 203 15.43 -15.58 -0.41
N HIS A 204 14.25 -16.13 -0.18
CA HIS A 204 13.08 -15.42 0.32
C HIS A 204 12.67 -15.97 1.68
N THR A 205 12.30 -15.07 2.57
CA THR A 205 11.83 -15.43 3.91
C THR A 205 10.48 -14.79 4.17
N ILE A 206 9.58 -15.53 4.83
CA ILE A 206 8.42 -14.95 5.48
C ILE A 206 8.53 -15.12 6.98
N ALA A 207 8.51 -14.03 7.74
CA ALA A 207 8.50 -14.01 9.19
C ALA A 207 7.10 -13.59 9.68
N ILE A 208 6.39 -14.54 10.29
CA ILE A 208 5.01 -14.34 10.74
C ILE A 208 4.98 -14.15 12.24
N ARG A 209 4.41 -13.03 12.66
CA ARG A 209 4.12 -12.71 14.06
C ARG A 209 2.62 -12.86 14.33
N GLY A 210 2.28 -13.42 15.48
CA GLY A 210 0.91 -13.65 15.94
C GLY A 210 0.60 -15.13 16.17
N HIS A 211 -0.44 -15.39 16.97
CA HIS A 211 -0.90 -16.76 17.22
C HIS A 211 -1.63 -17.29 15.98
N THR A 212 -1.00 -18.17 15.23
CA THR A 212 -1.56 -18.75 14.01
C THR A 212 -1.31 -20.26 13.94
N ARG A 213 -2.18 -20.96 13.19
CA ARG A 213 -2.03 -22.39 12.83
C ARG A 213 -1.83 -22.53 11.33
N VAL A 214 -1.24 -21.52 10.71
CA VAL A 214 -1.02 -21.46 9.27
C VAL A 214 -0.22 -22.64 8.76
N ASP A 215 -0.56 -23.13 7.58
CA ASP A 215 0.28 -24.02 6.79
C ASP A 215 1.40 -23.21 6.12
N ILE A 216 2.51 -23.05 6.84
CA ILE A 216 3.64 -22.23 6.38
C ILE A 216 4.28 -22.81 5.10
N ALA A 217 4.29 -24.13 4.93
CA ALA A 217 4.85 -24.76 3.75
C ALA A 217 4.03 -24.42 2.50
N ARG A 218 2.70 -24.44 2.62
CA ARG A 218 1.80 -23.99 1.55
C ARG A 218 1.99 -22.51 1.24
N VAL A 219 2.06 -21.65 2.26
CA VAL A 219 2.32 -20.22 2.06
C VAL A 219 3.62 -20.01 1.29
N CYS A 220 4.72 -20.61 1.71
CA CYS A 220 6.01 -20.51 1.01
C CYS A 220 5.91 -20.97 -0.45
N HIS A 221 5.25 -22.11 -0.71
CA HIS A 221 5.05 -22.61 -2.07
C HIS A 221 4.25 -21.65 -2.95
N ASP A 222 3.16 -21.08 -2.44
CA ASP A 222 2.31 -20.18 -3.21
C ASP A 222 3.00 -18.83 -3.43
N LEU A 223 3.71 -18.28 -2.43
CA LEU A 223 4.52 -17.07 -2.58
C LEU A 223 5.65 -17.25 -3.62
N GLN A 224 6.32 -18.41 -3.61
CA GLN A 224 7.34 -18.73 -4.62
C GLN A 224 6.80 -18.57 -6.05
N ARG A 225 5.59 -19.05 -6.31
CA ARG A 225 4.94 -18.96 -7.63
C ARG A 225 4.63 -17.52 -8.04
N VAL A 226 4.11 -16.71 -7.11
CA VAL A 226 3.82 -15.28 -7.34
C VAL A 226 5.11 -14.52 -7.63
N CYS A 227 6.12 -14.67 -6.78
CA CYS A 227 7.41 -13.98 -6.94
C CYS A 227 8.12 -14.38 -8.24
N ALA A 228 8.11 -15.69 -8.58
CA ALA A 228 8.69 -16.18 -9.83
C ALA A 228 7.99 -15.57 -11.07
N GLN A 229 6.66 -15.43 -11.03
CA GLN A 229 5.90 -14.82 -12.12
C GLN A 229 6.28 -13.35 -12.33
N GLN A 230 6.46 -12.58 -11.25
CA GLN A 230 6.85 -11.17 -11.34
C GLN A 230 8.32 -11.00 -11.75
N MET A 231 9.22 -11.84 -11.26
CA MET A 231 10.60 -11.88 -11.73
C MET A 231 10.70 -12.26 -13.21
N LYS A 232 9.83 -13.17 -13.69
CA LYS A 232 9.74 -13.51 -15.12
C LYS A 232 9.30 -12.30 -15.95
N LEU A 233 8.43 -11.45 -15.41
CA LEU A 233 7.92 -10.26 -16.09
C LEU A 233 8.99 -9.17 -16.24
N LEU A 234 9.68 -8.79 -15.14
CA LEU A 234 10.55 -7.60 -15.08
C LEU A 234 12.06 -7.93 -14.96
N GLY A 235 12.42 -9.19 -14.78
CA GLY A 235 13.78 -9.62 -14.48
C GLY A 235 14.14 -9.48 -13.00
N VAL A 236 15.30 -10.03 -12.64
CA VAL A 236 15.83 -9.94 -11.26
C VAL A 236 16.65 -8.66 -11.14
N PRO A 237 16.38 -7.77 -10.15
CA PRO A 237 17.23 -6.63 -9.88
C PRO A 237 18.65 -7.07 -9.49
N GLU A 238 19.68 -6.40 -10.01
CA GLU A 238 21.09 -6.78 -9.78
C GLU A 238 21.51 -6.69 -8.31
N ASP A 239 20.89 -5.78 -7.55
CA ASP A 239 21.16 -5.56 -6.12
C ASP A 239 20.29 -6.43 -5.20
N LEU A 240 19.48 -7.35 -5.74
CA LEU A 240 18.62 -8.21 -4.94
C LEU A 240 19.35 -9.50 -4.56
N ASP A 241 19.83 -9.59 -3.34
CA ASP A 241 20.49 -10.76 -2.79
C ASP A 241 19.61 -11.58 -1.83
N ARG A 242 18.47 -11.03 -1.40
CA ARG A 242 17.46 -11.65 -0.53
C ARG A 242 16.18 -10.83 -0.52
N TYR A 243 15.07 -11.44 -0.07
CA TYR A 243 13.82 -10.72 0.18
C TYR A 243 13.10 -11.21 1.43
N LEU A 244 12.51 -10.30 2.21
CA LEU A 244 11.85 -10.60 3.47
C LEU A 244 10.41 -10.08 3.51
N PHE A 245 9.46 -10.96 3.75
CA PHE A 245 8.08 -10.60 4.09
C PHE A 245 7.93 -10.60 5.62
N LEU A 246 7.63 -9.44 6.21
CA LEU A 246 7.25 -9.31 7.62
C LEU A 246 5.73 -9.32 7.71
N LEU A 247 5.14 -10.34 8.29
CA LEU A 247 3.69 -10.49 8.39
C LEU A 247 3.21 -10.45 9.84
N HIS A 248 2.40 -9.46 10.17
CA HIS A 248 1.59 -9.45 11.38
C HIS A 248 0.20 -10.04 11.10
N ALA A 249 -0.22 -11.08 11.84
CA ALA A 249 -1.48 -11.78 11.68
C ALA A 249 -2.42 -11.63 12.90
N PRO A 250 -3.06 -10.46 13.12
CA PRO A 250 -4.04 -10.24 14.18
C PRO A 250 -5.41 -10.83 13.83
N GLY A 251 -6.42 -10.59 14.68
CA GLY A 251 -7.79 -11.05 14.44
C GLY A 251 -8.49 -10.34 13.27
N LYS A 252 -8.21 -9.05 13.06
CA LYS A 252 -8.80 -8.24 11.98
C LYS A 252 -7.85 -7.11 11.62
N ALA A 253 -7.31 -7.13 10.42
CA ALA A 253 -6.54 -6.03 9.83
C ALA A 253 -6.25 -6.33 8.35
N TYR A 254 -5.81 -5.31 7.61
CA TYR A 254 -5.34 -5.43 6.22
C TYR A 254 -4.49 -4.23 5.85
N GLY A 255 -3.35 -4.46 5.23
CA GLY A 255 -2.48 -3.42 4.69
C GLY A 255 -1.08 -3.93 4.41
N GLY A 256 -0.35 -3.19 3.59
CA GLY A 256 1.03 -3.44 3.27
C GLY A 256 1.83 -2.15 3.22
N LEU A 257 3.12 -2.29 3.19
CA LEU A 257 4.09 -1.23 2.93
C LEU A 257 5.34 -1.86 2.31
N GLU A 258 5.68 -1.36 1.17
CA GLU A 258 6.80 -1.79 0.37
C GLU A 258 8.13 -1.22 0.85
N HIS A 259 9.18 -2.04 0.75
CA HIS A 259 10.58 -1.67 0.99
C HIS A 259 11.48 -2.27 -0.10
N ARG A 260 12.73 -1.78 -0.22
CA ARG A 260 13.63 -2.19 -1.32
C ARG A 260 13.99 -3.69 -1.29
N TRP A 261 14.12 -4.28 -0.09
CA TRP A 261 14.47 -5.69 0.12
C TRP A 261 13.47 -6.45 0.99
N SER A 262 12.33 -5.83 1.29
CA SER A 262 11.30 -6.43 2.15
C SER A 262 9.93 -5.81 1.90
N SER A 263 8.90 -6.42 2.49
CA SER A 263 7.59 -5.79 2.66
C SER A 263 7.08 -6.03 4.07
N SER A 264 6.41 -5.02 4.63
CA SER A 264 5.66 -5.16 5.87
C SER A 264 4.19 -5.38 5.55
N LEU A 265 3.61 -6.46 6.06
CA LEU A 265 2.26 -6.92 5.76
C LEU A 265 1.43 -7.05 7.03
N VAL A 266 0.15 -6.77 6.94
CA VAL A 266 -0.82 -7.11 7.98
C VAL A 266 -2.08 -7.69 7.34
N CYS A 267 -2.50 -8.87 7.79
CA CYS A 267 -3.76 -9.48 7.36
C CYS A 267 -4.47 -10.16 8.53
N ALA A 268 -5.80 -10.33 8.39
CA ALA A 268 -6.54 -11.11 9.37
C ALA A 268 -6.01 -12.55 9.41
N ARG A 269 -5.84 -13.09 10.61
CA ARG A 269 -5.35 -14.46 10.84
C ARG A 269 -6.15 -15.53 10.10
N GLU A 270 -7.46 -15.32 10.00
CA GLU A 270 -8.38 -16.23 9.31
C GLU A 270 -8.19 -16.25 7.78
N ASN A 271 -7.48 -15.28 7.22
CA ASN A 271 -7.14 -15.25 5.79
C ASN A 271 -5.96 -16.18 5.44
N LEU A 272 -5.24 -16.70 6.44
CA LEU A 272 -4.13 -17.61 6.20
C LEU A 272 -4.62 -19.06 6.10
N PRO A 273 -4.03 -19.90 5.20
CA PRO A 273 -4.48 -21.25 4.99
C PRO A 273 -4.11 -22.16 6.16
N LEU A 274 -5.00 -23.09 6.50
CA LEU A 274 -4.74 -24.14 7.46
C LEU A 274 -4.33 -25.43 6.72
N ARG A 275 -3.63 -26.35 7.39
CA ARG A 275 -3.21 -27.64 6.79
C ARG A 275 -4.34 -28.48 6.21
N ARG A 276 -5.57 -28.27 6.66
CA ARG A 276 -6.77 -28.98 6.17
C ARG A 276 -7.38 -28.34 4.92
N ASP A 277 -6.99 -27.11 4.56
CA ASP A 277 -7.60 -26.37 3.48
C ASP A 277 -6.97 -26.82 2.16
N SER A 278 -7.78 -27.29 1.20
CA SER A 278 -7.34 -27.66 -0.15
C SER A 278 -7.41 -26.48 -1.12
N ASP A 279 -8.43 -25.65 -0.97
CA ASP A 279 -8.78 -24.60 -1.92
C ASP A 279 -8.22 -23.22 -1.48
N ILE A 280 -8.20 -22.29 -2.42
CA ILE A 280 -7.89 -20.89 -2.14
C ILE A 280 -9.20 -20.18 -1.77
N SER A 281 -9.40 -19.92 -0.47
CA SER A 281 -10.53 -19.13 0.02
C SER A 281 -10.42 -17.67 -0.43
N ASP A 282 -11.54 -16.93 -0.42
CA ASP A 282 -11.54 -15.48 -0.72
C ASP A 282 -10.60 -14.69 0.19
N GLY A 283 -10.50 -15.08 1.48
CA GLY A 283 -9.56 -14.48 2.43
C GLY A 283 -8.10 -14.74 2.05
N TYR A 284 -7.78 -15.99 1.69
CA TYR A 284 -6.43 -16.36 1.29
C TYR A 284 -6.05 -15.74 -0.07
N ARG A 285 -6.98 -15.72 -1.04
CA ARG A 285 -6.81 -15.02 -2.31
C ARG A 285 -6.48 -13.54 -2.10
N LYS A 286 -7.19 -12.87 -1.17
CA LYS A 286 -6.93 -11.48 -0.80
C LYS A 286 -5.54 -11.29 -0.18
N PHE A 287 -5.07 -12.23 0.66
CA PHE A 287 -3.72 -12.19 1.21
C PHE A 287 -2.66 -12.37 0.11
N LEU A 288 -2.85 -13.30 -0.82
CA LEU A 288 -1.94 -13.49 -1.96
C LEU A 288 -1.88 -12.26 -2.86
N GLY A 289 -3.00 -11.59 -3.11
CA GLY A 289 -3.04 -10.31 -3.83
C GLY A 289 -2.25 -9.22 -3.12
N LEU A 290 -2.36 -9.12 -1.78
CA LEU A 290 -1.55 -8.18 -0.99
C LEU A 290 -0.05 -8.48 -1.13
N VAL A 291 0.37 -9.74 -0.97
CA VAL A 291 1.78 -10.13 -1.15
C VAL A 291 2.27 -9.78 -2.55
N SER A 292 1.44 -10.07 -3.56
CA SER A 292 1.75 -9.78 -4.97
C SER A 292 1.91 -8.28 -5.21
N HIS A 293 1.05 -7.44 -4.63
CA HIS A 293 1.11 -5.99 -4.70
C HIS A 293 2.42 -5.44 -4.12
N GLU A 294 2.71 -5.80 -2.85
CA GLU A 294 3.90 -5.32 -2.16
C GLU A 294 5.20 -5.86 -2.79
N TYR A 295 5.17 -7.05 -3.38
CA TYR A 295 6.33 -7.60 -4.08
C TYR A 295 6.57 -6.93 -5.44
N PHE A 296 5.51 -6.51 -6.15
CA PHE A 296 5.64 -5.77 -7.41
C PHE A 296 6.34 -4.42 -7.22
N HIS A 297 6.16 -3.81 -6.05
CA HIS A 297 6.85 -2.59 -5.67
C HIS A 297 8.39 -2.74 -5.59
N LEU A 298 8.91 -3.96 -5.54
CA LEU A 298 10.36 -4.22 -5.69
C LEU A 298 10.95 -3.48 -6.90
N TRP A 299 10.20 -3.43 -8.01
CA TRP A 299 10.51 -2.67 -9.23
C TRP A 299 9.80 -1.34 -9.26
N ASN A 300 8.48 -1.38 -9.18
CA ASN A 300 7.58 -0.24 -9.40
C ASN A 300 7.31 0.49 -8.09
N VAL A 301 8.09 1.44 -7.81
CA VAL A 301 8.30 2.50 -6.84
C VAL A 301 9.59 2.37 -6.01
N LYS A 302 10.08 1.19 -5.68
CA LYS A 302 11.30 1.13 -4.84
C LYS A 302 12.59 1.35 -5.64
N ARG A 303 12.60 0.98 -6.92
CA ARG A 303 13.74 1.21 -7.82
C ARG A 303 13.38 2.17 -8.96
N MET A 304 12.29 1.93 -9.67
CA MET A 304 11.73 2.87 -10.62
C MET A 304 10.76 3.82 -9.89
N LYS A 305 11.09 5.12 -9.83
CA LYS A 305 10.37 6.14 -9.04
C LYS A 305 9.92 7.31 -9.92
N PRO A 306 8.91 8.10 -9.51
CA PRO A 306 8.72 9.44 -10.09
C PRO A 306 9.98 10.29 -9.95
N ALA A 307 10.27 11.12 -10.94
CA ALA A 307 11.38 12.08 -10.86
C ALA A 307 11.28 12.99 -9.64
N ALA A 308 10.07 13.37 -9.24
CA ALA A 308 9.82 14.15 -8.04
C ALA A 308 10.25 13.45 -6.73
N PHE A 309 10.35 12.10 -6.72
CA PHE A 309 10.74 11.30 -5.56
C PHE A 309 12.23 10.93 -5.55
N THR A 310 13.04 11.54 -6.42
CA THR A 310 14.45 11.21 -6.57
C THR A 310 15.33 12.46 -6.37
N PRO A 311 15.91 12.63 -5.17
CA PRO A 311 15.70 11.89 -3.91
C PRO A 311 14.39 12.25 -3.19
N TYR A 312 14.00 11.47 -2.17
CA TYR A 312 12.88 11.85 -1.30
C TYR A 312 13.24 13.03 -0.39
N ASP A 313 12.32 13.99 -0.25
CA ASP A 313 12.35 14.99 0.84
C ASP A 313 11.37 14.54 1.93
N LEU A 314 11.90 13.99 3.03
CA LEU A 314 11.09 13.45 4.13
C LEU A 314 10.56 14.53 5.08
N THR A 315 10.76 15.80 4.79
CA THR A 315 10.33 16.93 5.65
C THR A 315 8.97 17.52 5.26
N LYS A 316 8.50 17.26 4.04
CA LYS A 316 7.28 17.84 3.46
C LYS A 316 6.66 16.91 2.42
N GLU A 317 5.47 17.26 1.97
CA GLU A 317 4.77 16.62 0.86
C GLU A 317 5.55 16.77 -0.45
N ILE A 318 5.54 15.72 -1.28
CA ILE A 318 6.09 15.73 -2.64
C ILE A 318 4.97 15.34 -3.59
N HIS A 319 4.57 16.27 -4.46
CA HIS A 319 3.45 16.06 -5.37
C HIS A 319 3.92 15.51 -6.72
N THR A 320 3.14 14.55 -7.26
CA THR A 320 3.30 13.98 -8.60
C THR A 320 1.95 13.51 -9.13
N GLY A 321 1.73 13.65 -10.43
CA GLY A 321 0.57 13.07 -11.11
C GLY A 321 0.69 11.56 -11.37
N LEU A 322 1.80 10.91 -10.99
CA LEU A 322 2.16 9.55 -11.39
C LEU A 322 1.77 8.45 -10.41
N LEU A 323 1.12 8.73 -9.27
CA LEU A 323 0.80 7.65 -8.32
C LEU A 323 -0.09 6.57 -8.96
N TRP A 324 -0.91 6.88 -9.95
CA TRP A 324 -1.67 5.88 -10.70
C TRP A 324 -0.77 4.89 -11.47
N VAL A 325 0.42 5.33 -11.92
CA VAL A 325 1.42 4.45 -12.55
C VAL A 325 2.04 3.52 -11.50
N PHE A 326 2.41 4.08 -10.34
CA PHE A 326 3.15 3.33 -9.32
C PHE A 326 2.26 2.49 -8.41
N GLU A 327 1.00 2.86 -8.24
CA GLU A 327 0.02 2.14 -7.43
C GLU A 327 -1.06 1.46 -8.29
N GLY A 328 -1.58 2.18 -9.28
CA GLY A 328 -2.64 1.66 -10.14
C GLY A 328 -2.14 0.52 -11.04
N ILE A 329 -0.98 0.65 -11.69
CA ILE A 329 -0.39 -0.44 -12.48
C ILE A 329 0.01 -1.59 -11.55
N THR A 330 0.56 -1.33 -10.37
CA THR A 330 0.83 -2.36 -9.38
C THR A 330 -0.45 -3.12 -9.01
N SER A 331 -1.57 -2.40 -8.79
CA SER A 331 -2.90 -2.99 -8.54
C SER A 331 -3.52 -3.70 -9.76
N TYR A 332 -3.01 -3.50 -10.96
CA TYR A 332 -3.35 -4.30 -12.12
C TYR A 332 -2.58 -5.62 -12.14
N TYR A 333 -1.28 -5.56 -11.87
CA TYR A 333 -0.42 -6.74 -11.90
C TYR A 333 -0.55 -7.63 -10.67
N ASP A 334 -1.01 -7.14 -9.52
CA ASP A 334 -1.11 -7.93 -8.30
C ASP A 334 -2.00 -9.17 -8.48
N ASP A 335 -3.26 -8.99 -8.86
CA ASP A 335 -4.20 -10.08 -9.12
C ASP A 335 -3.91 -10.82 -10.44
N LEU A 336 -3.38 -10.11 -11.46
CA LEU A 336 -2.97 -10.72 -12.73
C LEU A 336 -1.82 -11.71 -12.55
N ALA A 337 -0.89 -11.46 -11.64
CA ALA A 337 0.17 -12.40 -11.30
C ALA A 337 -0.37 -13.68 -10.67
N LEU A 338 -1.48 -13.63 -9.93
CA LEU A 338 -2.10 -14.82 -9.34
C LEU A 338 -2.67 -15.77 -10.40
N VAL A 339 -3.33 -15.25 -11.43
CA VAL A 339 -3.82 -16.09 -12.52
C VAL A 339 -2.68 -16.56 -13.42
N ARG A 340 -1.73 -15.72 -13.75
CA ARG A 340 -0.57 -16.07 -14.60
C ARG A 340 0.36 -17.10 -13.93
N SER A 341 0.43 -17.10 -12.59
CA SER A 341 1.13 -18.15 -11.83
C SER A 341 0.30 -19.42 -11.66
N GLY A 342 -0.95 -19.46 -12.13
CA GLY A 342 -1.86 -20.60 -12.01
C GLY A 342 -2.35 -20.86 -10.58
N LEU A 343 -2.24 -19.90 -9.68
CA LEU A 343 -2.80 -20.01 -8.32
C LEU A 343 -4.31 -19.88 -8.33
N ILE A 344 -4.85 -18.99 -9.16
CA ILE A 344 -6.30 -18.83 -9.32
C ILE A 344 -6.71 -19.09 -10.78
N SER A 345 -7.97 -19.48 -10.98
CA SER A 345 -8.52 -19.67 -12.32
C SER A 345 -8.78 -18.32 -13.02
N PRO A 346 -8.86 -18.29 -14.37
CA PRO A 346 -9.31 -17.12 -15.12
C PRO A 346 -10.64 -16.54 -14.60
N GLN A 347 -11.62 -17.38 -14.30
CA GLN A 347 -12.91 -16.92 -13.77
C GLN A 347 -12.76 -16.28 -12.38
N SER A 348 -11.87 -16.80 -11.51
CA SER A 348 -11.57 -16.22 -10.21
C SER A 348 -10.91 -14.82 -10.34
N TYR A 349 -10.03 -14.63 -11.33
CA TYR A 349 -9.49 -13.31 -11.67
C TYR A 349 -10.56 -12.35 -12.18
N LEU A 350 -11.45 -12.81 -13.09
CA LEU A 350 -12.56 -12.00 -13.60
C LEU A 350 -13.54 -11.59 -12.48
N GLU A 351 -13.71 -12.40 -11.44
CA GLU A 351 -14.48 -12.01 -10.25
C GLU A 351 -13.84 -10.83 -9.51
N LEU A 352 -12.52 -10.87 -9.27
CA LEU A 352 -11.78 -9.75 -8.63
C LEU A 352 -11.87 -8.48 -9.48
N LEU A 353 -11.66 -8.62 -10.78
CA LEU A 353 -11.78 -7.51 -11.73
C LEU A 353 -13.19 -6.91 -11.74
N GLY A 354 -14.25 -7.73 -11.72
CA GLY A 354 -15.63 -7.28 -11.61
C GLY A 354 -15.91 -6.53 -10.31
N GLN A 355 -15.29 -6.92 -9.20
CA GLN A 355 -15.36 -6.20 -7.92
C GLN A 355 -14.67 -4.83 -8.01
N THR A 356 -13.51 -4.75 -8.65
CA THR A 356 -12.77 -3.49 -8.86
C THR A 356 -13.56 -2.52 -9.75
N ILE A 357 -14.14 -3.01 -10.85
CA ILE A 357 -15.04 -2.22 -11.72
C ILE A 357 -16.25 -1.73 -10.91
N THR A 358 -16.88 -2.58 -10.12
CA THR A 358 -18.02 -2.22 -9.27
C THR A 358 -17.65 -1.09 -8.30
N ARG A 359 -16.49 -1.17 -7.65
CA ARG A 359 -16.02 -0.14 -6.72
C ARG A 359 -15.86 1.21 -7.40
N VAL A 360 -15.30 1.25 -8.60
CA VAL A 360 -15.13 2.48 -9.37
C VAL A 360 -16.49 3.03 -9.83
N LEU A 361 -17.39 2.18 -10.35
CA LEU A 361 -18.71 2.59 -10.81
C LEU A 361 -19.58 3.18 -9.70
N ARG A 362 -19.46 2.71 -8.46
CA ARG A 362 -20.22 3.20 -7.30
C ARG A 362 -19.70 4.53 -6.75
N SER A 363 -18.49 4.95 -7.09
CA SER A 363 -17.96 6.26 -6.70
C SER A 363 -18.35 7.31 -7.73
N ALA A 364 -19.19 8.28 -7.35
CA ALA A 364 -19.54 9.43 -8.19
C ALA A 364 -18.32 10.35 -8.42
N GLY A 365 -17.33 10.30 -7.55
CA GLY A 365 -16.07 11.03 -7.66
C GLY A 365 -15.32 10.74 -8.96
N ARG A 366 -15.49 9.54 -9.57
CA ARG A 366 -14.89 9.19 -10.88
C ARG A 366 -15.29 10.14 -12.02
N LEU A 367 -16.43 10.83 -11.89
CA LEU A 367 -16.95 11.80 -12.87
C LEU A 367 -16.53 13.25 -12.54
N ARG A 368 -15.82 13.46 -11.44
CA ARG A 368 -15.46 14.80 -10.93
C ARG A 368 -13.96 15.03 -10.84
N GLN A 369 -13.19 14.01 -10.52
CA GLN A 369 -11.76 14.07 -10.35
C GLN A 369 -11.06 13.13 -11.34
N SER A 370 -10.01 13.60 -12.01
CA SER A 370 -9.14 12.80 -12.84
C SER A 370 -8.20 11.94 -11.99
N VAL A 371 -7.59 10.91 -12.58
CA VAL A 371 -6.65 10.04 -11.86
C VAL A 371 -5.31 10.74 -11.61
N GLU A 372 -4.92 11.64 -12.52
CA GLU A 372 -3.76 12.51 -12.34
C GLU A 372 -3.96 13.47 -11.15
N GLU A 373 -5.12 14.15 -11.07
CA GLU A 373 -5.46 14.99 -9.90
C GLU A 373 -5.54 14.18 -8.61
N SER A 374 -6.11 12.97 -8.64
CA SER A 374 -6.15 12.08 -7.49
C SER A 374 -4.77 11.69 -7.00
N SER A 375 -3.84 11.43 -7.93
CA SER A 375 -2.44 11.17 -7.63
C SER A 375 -1.76 12.39 -7.00
N PHE A 376 -1.92 13.57 -7.59
CA PHE A 376 -1.33 14.82 -7.12
C PHE A 376 -1.85 15.22 -5.73
N ASP A 377 -3.15 15.08 -5.50
CA ASP A 377 -3.84 15.42 -4.25
C ASP A 377 -3.87 14.29 -3.21
N ALA A 378 -3.09 13.22 -3.40
CA ALA A 378 -3.07 12.06 -2.50
C ALA A 378 -2.92 12.47 -1.03
N TRP A 379 -1.99 13.37 -0.73
CA TRP A 379 -1.65 13.86 0.61
C TRP A 379 -2.81 14.49 1.39
N THR A 380 -3.71 15.14 0.69
CA THR A 380 -4.77 15.95 1.29
C THR A 380 -6.15 15.36 1.13
N LYS A 381 -6.41 14.66 0.00
CA LYS A 381 -7.72 14.10 -0.31
C LYS A 381 -7.78 12.59 -0.08
N PHE A 382 -6.92 11.80 -0.75
CA PHE A 382 -7.02 10.34 -0.72
C PHE A 382 -6.65 9.74 0.63
N TYR A 383 -5.59 10.23 1.29
CA TYR A 383 -5.18 9.76 2.62
C TYR A 383 -5.93 10.42 3.77
N LYS A 384 -6.70 11.48 3.53
CA LYS A 384 -7.51 12.19 4.55
C LYS A 384 -8.97 12.26 4.12
N GLN A 385 -9.52 11.10 3.71
CA GLN A 385 -10.91 11.01 3.26
C GLN A 385 -11.89 11.43 4.35
N ASP A 386 -12.93 12.14 3.93
CA ASP A 386 -14.10 12.48 4.72
C ASP A 386 -15.36 11.76 4.20
N ALA A 387 -16.50 12.06 4.77
CA ALA A 387 -17.78 11.46 4.40
C ALA A 387 -18.21 11.79 2.95
N ASN A 388 -17.63 12.81 2.31
CA ASN A 388 -17.91 13.20 0.93
C ASN A 388 -17.01 12.50 -0.10
N ALA A 389 -16.03 11.72 0.33
CA ALA A 389 -15.03 11.10 -0.56
C ALA A 389 -15.66 10.35 -1.74
N SER A 390 -16.72 9.56 -1.51
CA SER A 390 -17.42 8.80 -2.57
C SER A 390 -18.06 9.69 -3.63
N ASN A 391 -18.37 10.95 -3.32
CA ASN A 391 -18.97 11.92 -4.23
C ASN A 391 -17.94 12.79 -4.96
N ALA A 392 -16.72 12.94 -4.41
CA ALA A 392 -15.78 13.97 -4.82
C ALA A 392 -14.47 13.44 -5.39
N ILE A 393 -13.98 12.29 -4.93
CA ILE A 393 -12.67 11.76 -5.30
C ILE A 393 -12.76 10.41 -5.99
N VAL A 394 -11.74 10.09 -6.78
CA VAL A 394 -11.53 8.77 -7.37
C VAL A 394 -10.26 8.16 -6.81
N SER A 395 -10.20 6.84 -6.69
CA SER A 395 -8.98 6.14 -6.29
C SER A 395 -8.03 5.98 -7.46
N TYR A 396 -6.83 6.52 -7.37
CA TYR A 396 -5.76 6.28 -8.33
C TYR A 396 -5.24 4.83 -8.30
N TYR A 397 -5.48 4.07 -7.21
CA TYR A 397 -5.29 2.62 -7.17
C TYR A 397 -6.28 1.90 -8.08
N THR A 398 -7.58 1.98 -7.77
CA THR A 398 -8.62 1.17 -8.44
C THR A 398 -8.95 1.68 -9.85
N LYS A 399 -9.15 3.00 -10.08
CA LYS A 399 -9.35 3.51 -11.44
C LYS A 399 -8.04 3.44 -12.23
N GLY A 400 -6.88 3.63 -11.59
CA GLY A 400 -5.58 3.45 -12.22
C GLY A 400 -5.35 2.03 -12.71
N SER A 401 -5.73 1.01 -11.94
CA SER A 401 -5.63 -0.39 -12.38
C SER A 401 -6.53 -0.69 -13.57
N LEU A 402 -7.72 -0.09 -13.64
CA LEU A 402 -8.61 -0.22 -14.80
C LEU A 402 -8.11 0.54 -16.03
N ILE A 403 -7.39 1.65 -15.86
CA ILE A 403 -6.69 2.34 -16.97
C ILE A 403 -5.56 1.47 -17.49
N ALA A 404 -4.77 0.85 -16.60
CA ALA A 404 -3.72 -0.10 -16.97
C ALA A 404 -4.29 -1.30 -17.74
N LEU A 405 -5.40 -1.89 -17.27
CA LEU A 405 -6.13 -2.92 -17.99
C LEU A 405 -6.57 -2.44 -19.38
N ALA A 406 -7.22 -1.27 -19.46
CA ALA A 406 -7.70 -0.74 -20.74
C ALA A 406 -6.55 -0.48 -21.71
N LEU A 407 -5.42 0.02 -21.22
CA LEU A 407 -4.20 0.22 -22.02
C LEU A 407 -3.63 -1.12 -22.51
N ASP A 408 -3.48 -2.13 -21.64
CA ASP A 408 -2.95 -3.44 -22.04
C ASP A 408 -3.83 -4.11 -23.10
N LEU A 409 -5.16 -4.14 -22.88
CA LEU A 409 -6.09 -4.71 -23.85
C LEU A 409 -6.11 -3.93 -25.18
N LYS A 410 -6.02 -2.59 -25.14
CA LYS A 410 -5.92 -1.74 -26.34
C LYS A 410 -4.64 -2.02 -27.12
N LEU A 411 -3.49 -2.05 -26.43
CA LEU A 411 -2.21 -2.38 -27.06
C LEU A 411 -2.26 -3.75 -27.73
N ARG A 412 -2.69 -4.79 -27.01
CA ARG A 412 -2.84 -6.16 -27.55
C ARG A 412 -3.74 -6.21 -28.77
N LEU A 413 -4.85 -5.49 -28.75
CA LEU A 413 -5.83 -5.49 -29.86
C LEU A 413 -5.29 -4.76 -31.09
N GLU A 414 -4.79 -3.53 -30.93
CA GLU A 414 -4.41 -2.65 -32.06
C GLU A 414 -3.04 -2.97 -32.65
N THR A 415 -2.15 -3.63 -31.90
CA THR A 415 -0.86 -4.11 -32.42
C THR A 415 -0.86 -5.60 -32.76
N GLU A 416 -2.02 -6.27 -32.74
CA GLU A 416 -2.13 -7.72 -32.94
C GLU A 416 -1.21 -8.53 -31.99
N GLY A 417 -1.08 -8.06 -30.75
CA GLY A 417 -0.27 -8.68 -29.70
C GLY A 417 1.23 -8.42 -29.79
N LYS A 418 1.70 -7.57 -30.72
CA LYS A 418 3.14 -7.24 -30.87
C LYS A 418 3.66 -6.39 -29.72
N THR A 419 2.79 -5.55 -29.15
CA THR A 419 3.10 -4.70 -28.00
C THR A 419 2.06 -4.89 -26.92
N THR A 420 2.50 -5.06 -25.70
CA THR A 420 1.69 -5.26 -24.50
C THR A 420 2.13 -4.29 -23.41
N LEU A 421 1.33 -4.15 -22.34
CA LEU A 421 1.77 -3.38 -21.17
C LEU A 421 2.99 -4.02 -20.51
N ASP A 422 3.15 -5.35 -20.61
CA ASP A 422 4.36 -6.05 -20.14
C ASP A 422 5.63 -5.48 -20.81
N ASP A 423 5.59 -5.21 -22.11
CA ASP A 423 6.72 -4.66 -22.86
C ASP A 423 6.98 -3.19 -22.48
N VAL A 424 5.91 -2.42 -22.29
CA VAL A 424 6.01 -1.04 -21.81
C VAL A 424 6.67 -0.99 -20.43
N MET A 425 6.25 -1.85 -19.50
CA MET A 425 6.83 -1.90 -18.16
C MET A 425 8.29 -2.35 -18.15
N ARG A 426 8.67 -3.30 -19.00
CA ARG A 426 10.09 -3.70 -19.17
C ARG A 426 10.96 -2.56 -19.68
N GLU A 427 10.46 -1.79 -20.65
CA GLU A 427 11.21 -0.63 -21.17
C GLU A 427 11.28 0.51 -20.12
N CYS A 428 10.19 0.74 -19.36
CA CYS A 428 10.22 1.68 -18.25
C CYS A 428 11.22 1.26 -17.18
N TRP A 429 11.22 -0.03 -16.80
CA TRP A 429 12.18 -0.59 -15.85
C TRP A 429 13.62 -0.40 -16.32
N LYS A 430 13.92 -0.70 -17.58
CA LYS A 430 15.24 -0.50 -18.15
C LYS A 430 15.70 0.96 -18.05
N ARG A 431 14.83 1.94 -18.40
CA ARG A 431 15.20 3.36 -18.44
C ARG A 431 15.33 3.98 -17.07
N TRP A 432 14.38 3.72 -16.19
CA TRP A 432 14.26 4.47 -14.93
C TRP A 432 14.48 3.62 -13.69
N GLY A 433 14.46 2.30 -13.81
CA GLY A 433 14.74 1.41 -12.70
C GLY A 433 16.21 1.02 -12.61
N GLN A 434 16.82 0.66 -13.75
CA GLN A 434 18.22 0.24 -13.81
C GLN A 434 19.20 1.42 -13.90
N GLU A 435 18.84 2.47 -14.65
CA GLU A 435 19.69 3.66 -14.83
C GLU A 435 19.58 4.66 -13.66
N GLY A 436 18.59 4.49 -12.76
CA GLY A 436 18.44 5.28 -11.51
C GLY A 436 17.89 6.70 -11.71
N GLU A 437 17.55 7.08 -12.95
CA GLU A 437 16.85 8.34 -13.22
C GLU A 437 15.35 8.22 -12.86
N GLY A 438 14.78 9.27 -12.30
CA GLY A 438 13.35 9.27 -12.00
C GLY A 438 12.48 9.35 -13.27
N MET A 439 11.33 8.67 -13.28
CA MET A 439 10.36 8.73 -14.37
C MET A 439 9.71 10.13 -14.45
N PRO A 440 9.77 10.80 -15.63
CA PRO A 440 9.08 12.08 -15.82
C PRO A 440 7.56 11.88 -15.91
N GLU A 441 6.77 12.94 -15.68
CA GLU A 441 5.29 12.90 -15.56
C GLU A 441 4.56 12.22 -16.73
N ARG A 442 5.12 12.23 -17.94
CA ARG A 442 4.57 11.53 -19.12
C ARG A 442 5.44 10.36 -19.61
N GLY A 443 6.32 9.86 -18.76
CA GLY A 443 7.30 8.84 -19.13
C GLY A 443 6.65 7.57 -19.67
N LEU A 444 5.69 7.00 -18.95
CA LEU A 444 4.95 5.81 -19.37
C LEU A 444 4.23 6.01 -20.71
N GLU A 445 3.56 7.14 -20.89
CA GLU A 445 2.80 7.49 -22.09
C GLU A 445 3.72 7.50 -23.33
N HIS A 446 4.86 8.16 -23.23
CA HIS A 446 5.85 8.23 -24.30
C HIS A 446 6.42 6.84 -24.65
N VAL A 447 6.67 5.99 -23.64
CA VAL A 447 7.15 4.62 -23.88
C VAL A 447 6.09 3.80 -24.59
N ALA A 448 4.83 3.85 -24.11
CA ALA A 448 3.72 3.12 -24.69
C ALA A 448 3.48 3.51 -26.16
N ALA A 449 3.41 4.82 -26.45
CA ALA A 449 3.24 5.33 -27.82
C ALA A 449 4.42 4.94 -28.74
N LYS A 450 5.65 5.05 -28.23
CA LYS A 450 6.86 4.71 -29.01
C LYS A 450 6.94 3.22 -29.37
N LEU A 451 6.65 2.34 -28.41
CA LEU A 451 6.74 0.88 -28.64
C LEU A 451 5.61 0.36 -29.52
N SER A 452 4.41 0.90 -29.37
CA SER A 452 3.23 0.48 -30.12
C SER A 452 3.10 1.14 -31.49
N GLU A 453 3.79 2.26 -31.73
CA GLU A 453 3.63 3.14 -32.89
C GLU A 453 2.20 3.71 -33.02
N LEU A 454 1.43 3.72 -31.91
CA LEU A 454 0.07 4.25 -31.84
C LEU A 454 0.06 5.68 -31.28
N ASP A 455 -0.87 6.51 -31.77
CA ASP A 455 -1.23 7.74 -31.10
C ASP A 455 -2.17 7.43 -29.93
N LEU A 456 -1.65 7.55 -28.73
CA LEU A 456 -2.37 7.28 -27.48
C LEU A 456 -2.79 8.57 -26.76
N SER A 457 -2.60 9.74 -27.38
CA SER A 457 -2.85 11.06 -26.76
C SER A 457 -4.29 11.20 -26.28
N ASP A 458 -5.26 10.94 -27.16
CA ASP A 458 -6.69 11.01 -26.82
C ASP A 458 -7.09 10.02 -25.71
N PHE A 459 -6.48 8.83 -25.69
CA PHE A 459 -6.72 7.83 -24.66
C PHE A 459 -6.28 8.36 -23.28
N PHE A 460 -5.06 8.86 -23.17
CA PHE A 460 -4.56 9.38 -21.89
C PHE A 460 -5.23 10.69 -21.48
N ASP A 461 -5.54 11.58 -22.43
CA ASP A 461 -6.28 12.80 -22.13
C ASP A 461 -7.67 12.51 -21.56
N ALA A 462 -8.40 11.56 -22.13
CA ALA A 462 -9.72 11.19 -21.66
C ALA A 462 -9.70 10.43 -20.33
N THR A 463 -8.74 9.51 -20.10
CA THR A 463 -8.79 8.53 -19.01
C THR A 463 -7.92 8.91 -17.81
N VAL A 464 -6.78 9.56 -18.03
CA VAL A 464 -5.83 9.96 -16.97
C VAL A 464 -6.05 11.40 -16.55
N ARG A 465 -6.08 12.33 -17.51
CA ARG A 465 -6.27 13.77 -17.27
C ARG A 465 -7.74 14.18 -17.20
N GLY A 466 -8.61 13.43 -17.85
CA GLY A 466 -10.05 13.64 -17.83
C GLY A 466 -10.78 12.68 -16.89
N THR A 467 -12.09 12.83 -16.89
CA THR A 467 -13.03 11.96 -16.15
C THR A 467 -13.79 10.99 -17.06
N GLY A 468 -13.28 10.77 -18.27
CA GLY A 468 -13.91 9.88 -19.26
C GLY A 468 -14.11 8.45 -18.75
N GLU A 469 -15.20 7.84 -19.21
CA GLU A 469 -15.46 6.42 -18.95
C GLU A 469 -14.51 5.55 -19.77
N LEU A 470 -14.05 4.46 -19.16
CA LEU A 470 -13.13 3.54 -19.80
C LEU A 470 -13.86 2.65 -20.83
N PRO A 471 -13.30 2.39 -22.01
CA PRO A 471 -13.91 1.55 -23.05
C PRO A 471 -13.84 0.05 -22.72
N LEU A 472 -13.95 -0.32 -21.44
CA LEU A 472 -13.81 -1.70 -20.97
C LEU A 472 -14.78 -2.70 -21.62
N PRO A 473 -16.08 -2.37 -21.84
CA PRO A 473 -17.00 -3.35 -22.46
C PRO A 473 -16.54 -3.79 -23.85
N ALA A 474 -16.09 -2.86 -24.69
CA ALA A 474 -15.61 -3.17 -26.03
C ALA A 474 -14.26 -3.92 -26.01
N LEU A 475 -13.31 -3.48 -25.17
CA LEU A 475 -12.01 -4.11 -25.06
C LEU A 475 -12.10 -5.53 -24.51
N LEU A 476 -12.90 -5.75 -23.46
CA LEU A 476 -13.11 -7.08 -22.87
C LEU A 476 -13.80 -8.02 -23.87
N SER A 477 -14.85 -7.54 -24.57
CA SER A 477 -15.52 -8.33 -25.63
C SER A 477 -14.55 -8.75 -26.73
N ALA A 478 -13.65 -7.85 -27.18
CA ALA A 478 -12.61 -8.17 -28.16
C ALA A 478 -11.62 -9.24 -27.64
N HIS A 479 -11.55 -9.47 -26.34
CA HIS A 479 -10.73 -10.49 -25.67
C HIS A 479 -11.57 -11.67 -25.16
N GLY A 480 -12.78 -11.92 -25.70
CA GLY A 480 -13.59 -13.07 -25.32
C GLY A 480 -14.14 -13.04 -23.90
N VAL A 481 -14.32 -11.83 -23.34
CA VAL A 481 -14.89 -11.64 -22.01
C VAL A 481 -16.16 -10.80 -22.10
N SER A 482 -17.28 -11.36 -21.64
CA SER A 482 -18.56 -10.68 -21.58
C SER A 482 -18.67 -9.79 -20.34
N TYR A 483 -19.11 -8.54 -20.56
CA TYR A 483 -19.25 -7.50 -19.53
C TYR A 483 -20.73 -7.29 -19.20
N HIS A 484 -21.07 -7.44 -17.93
CA HIS A 484 -22.45 -7.33 -17.47
C HIS A 484 -22.59 -6.37 -16.30
N LEU A 485 -23.66 -5.56 -16.33
CA LEU A 485 -24.06 -4.70 -15.22
C LEU A 485 -25.41 -5.11 -14.66
N ARG A 486 -25.53 -5.11 -13.37
CA ARG A 486 -26.73 -5.38 -12.61
C ARG A 486 -26.91 -4.43 -11.43
N CYS A 487 -28.05 -4.43 -10.80
CA CYS A 487 -28.25 -3.79 -9.50
C CYS A 487 -27.54 -4.57 -8.40
N ALA A 488 -27.21 -3.91 -7.30
CA ALA A 488 -26.69 -4.59 -6.11
C ALA A 488 -27.77 -5.48 -5.48
N GLY A 489 -27.38 -6.65 -4.99
CA GLY A 489 -28.25 -7.55 -4.23
C GLY A 489 -28.43 -7.17 -2.75
N GLY A 490 -27.72 -6.13 -2.28
CA GLY A 490 -27.72 -5.62 -0.91
C GLY A 490 -26.43 -4.84 -0.64
N SER A 491 -26.28 -4.35 0.59
CA SER A 491 -25.12 -3.53 1.03
C SER A 491 -23.80 -4.29 0.96
N GLU A 492 -23.80 -5.61 1.19
CA GLU A 492 -22.62 -6.47 1.17
C GLU A 492 -22.20 -6.96 -0.22
N ASP A 493 -23.01 -6.69 -1.25
CA ASP A 493 -22.72 -7.14 -2.62
C ASP A 493 -21.58 -6.32 -3.24
N LYS A 494 -20.41 -6.92 -3.40
CA LYS A 494 -19.20 -6.31 -3.98
C LYS A 494 -19.12 -6.44 -5.50
N GLY A 495 -20.06 -7.12 -6.14
CA GLY A 495 -19.94 -7.49 -7.55
C GLY A 495 -19.05 -8.72 -7.80
N GLY A 496 -18.58 -8.88 -9.04
CA GLY A 496 -17.74 -10.00 -9.47
C GLY A 496 -18.53 -11.26 -9.85
N LYS A 497 -19.71 -11.47 -9.24
CA LYS A 497 -20.56 -12.62 -9.49
C LYS A 497 -21.92 -12.21 -10.06
N PRO A 498 -22.56 -13.06 -10.89
CA PRO A 498 -23.94 -12.85 -11.30
C PRO A 498 -24.87 -12.85 -10.07
N ALA A 499 -26.04 -12.27 -10.22
CA ALA A 499 -27.05 -12.33 -9.16
C ALA A 499 -27.58 -13.75 -8.97
N GLU A 500 -27.86 -14.14 -7.72
CA GLU A 500 -28.46 -15.43 -7.40
C GLU A 500 -29.95 -15.53 -7.81
N LYS A 501 -30.64 -14.40 -7.95
CA LYS A 501 -32.08 -14.29 -8.30
C LYS A 501 -32.30 -13.27 -9.41
N ASN A 502 -33.47 -13.28 -10.02
CA ASN A 502 -33.90 -12.29 -11.02
C ASN A 502 -33.65 -10.87 -10.51
N ASN A 503 -32.80 -10.14 -11.22
CA ASN A 503 -32.20 -8.90 -10.80
C ASN A 503 -33.03 -7.69 -11.26
N GLU A 504 -34.28 -7.62 -10.84
CA GLU A 504 -35.08 -6.41 -11.02
C GLU A 504 -34.56 -5.30 -10.11
N PRO A 505 -34.59 -4.04 -10.57
CA PRO A 505 -34.19 -2.93 -9.72
C PRO A 505 -35.02 -2.88 -8.44
N GLY A 506 -34.35 -3.02 -7.29
CA GLY A 506 -34.98 -2.85 -5.98
C GLY A 506 -35.01 -1.38 -5.54
N PRO A 507 -35.75 -1.08 -4.48
CA PRO A 507 -35.78 0.26 -3.89
C PRO A 507 -34.40 0.63 -3.33
N TRP A 508 -33.99 1.88 -3.59
CA TRP A 508 -32.67 2.39 -3.22
C TRP A 508 -32.78 3.68 -2.42
N LEU A 509 -32.04 3.75 -1.33
CA LEU A 509 -32.00 4.91 -0.43
C LEU A 509 -30.92 5.93 -0.84
N GLY A 510 -29.86 5.51 -1.50
CA GLY A 510 -28.74 6.38 -1.86
C GLY A 510 -27.83 6.74 -0.70
N ALA A 511 -27.74 5.87 0.29
CA ALA A 511 -26.87 6.07 1.47
C ALA A 511 -26.34 4.73 2.00
N THR A 512 -25.20 4.78 2.69
CA THR A 512 -24.62 3.64 3.40
C THR A 512 -24.86 3.80 4.90
N LEU A 513 -25.38 2.75 5.53
CA LEU A 513 -25.65 2.69 6.97
C LEU A 513 -24.72 1.65 7.60
N GLU A 514 -23.92 2.06 8.58
CA GLU A 514 -22.96 1.20 9.27
C GLU A 514 -23.17 1.18 10.78
N ALA A 515 -22.83 0.04 11.40
CA ALA A 515 -22.87 -0.08 12.85
C ALA A 515 -21.62 0.61 13.46
N ASN A 516 -21.84 1.53 14.38
CA ASN A 516 -20.80 2.26 15.08
C ASN A 516 -21.18 2.46 16.56
N ASN A 517 -20.41 1.88 17.49
CA ASN A 517 -20.58 2.00 18.93
C ASN A 517 -22.03 1.78 19.44
N GLY A 518 -22.70 0.76 18.88
CA GLY A 518 -24.08 0.40 19.26
C GLY A 518 -25.17 1.16 18.51
N ASN A 519 -24.83 2.19 17.75
CA ASN A 519 -25.72 2.93 16.87
C ASN A 519 -25.54 2.49 15.41
N SER A 520 -26.50 2.82 14.55
CA SER A 520 -26.39 2.70 13.10
C SER A 520 -26.29 4.10 12.50
N ILE A 521 -25.16 4.41 11.87
CA ILE A 521 -24.82 5.76 11.39
C ILE A 521 -24.80 5.77 9.87
N PHE A 522 -25.39 6.79 9.26
CA PHE A 522 -25.21 7.08 7.85
C PHE A 522 -23.78 7.58 7.62
N THR A 523 -22.92 6.74 7.05
CA THR A 523 -21.50 7.07 6.80
C THR A 523 -21.28 7.73 5.46
N VAL A 524 -22.08 7.37 4.46
CA VAL A 524 -22.04 7.94 3.11
C VAL A 524 -23.46 8.30 2.68
N VAL A 525 -23.64 9.50 2.14
CA VAL A 525 -24.87 9.94 1.47
C VAL A 525 -24.50 10.35 0.04
N MET A 526 -25.09 9.68 -0.95
CA MET A 526 -24.75 9.86 -2.36
C MET A 526 -25.46 11.09 -2.93
N ASN A 527 -24.70 11.94 -3.60
CA ASN A 527 -25.23 13.14 -4.28
C ASN A 527 -26.27 12.73 -5.35
N GLY A 528 -27.40 13.44 -5.37
CA GLY A 528 -28.54 13.16 -6.23
C GLY A 528 -29.36 11.94 -5.81
N GLY A 529 -29.00 11.29 -4.69
CA GLY A 529 -29.72 10.15 -4.16
C GLY A 529 -30.93 10.55 -3.29
N PRO A 530 -31.89 9.61 -3.08
CA PRO A 530 -33.08 9.84 -2.25
C PRO A 530 -32.80 10.39 -0.86
N ALA A 531 -31.79 9.86 -0.17
CA ALA A 531 -31.42 10.28 1.18
C ALA A 531 -30.92 11.75 1.19
N GLU A 532 -30.06 12.13 0.24
CA GLU A 532 -29.59 13.52 0.11
C GLU A 532 -30.75 14.48 -0.15
N LEU A 533 -31.63 14.13 -1.11
CA LEU A 533 -32.79 14.95 -1.47
C LEU A 533 -33.79 15.11 -0.31
N ALA A 534 -33.81 14.16 0.62
CA ALA A 534 -34.59 14.23 1.84
C ALA A 534 -33.88 14.94 3.00
N GLY A 535 -32.65 15.40 2.80
CA GLY A 535 -31.86 16.13 3.78
C GLY A 535 -31.18 15.25 4.84
N VAL A 536 -31.00 13.96 4.57
CA VAL A 536 -30.16 13.08 5.40
C VAL A 536 -28.69 13.51 5.26
N ALA A 537 -27.96 13.52 6.34
CA ALA A 537 -26.56 13.90 6.37
C ALA A 537 -25.66 12.75 6.84
N PRO A 538 -24.39 12.69 6.38
CA PRO A 538 -23.40 11.83 7.02
C PRO A 538 -23.27 12.17 8.51
N GLY A 539 -23.21 11.13 9.37
CA GLY A 539 -23.20 11.28 10.82
C GLY A 539 -24.58 11.17 11.46
N ASP A 540 -25.68 11.25 10.70
CA ASP A 540 -27.02 11.01 11.23
C ASP A 540 -27.14 9.60 11.79
N ALA A 541 -27.63 9.45 13.02
CA ALA A 541 -27.91 8.15 13.63
C ALA A 541 -29.33 7.69 13.28
N ALA A 542 -29.44 6.55 12.61
CA ALA A 542 -30.73 5.98 12.23
C ALA A 542 -31.53 5.54 13.47
N VAL A 543 -32.81 5.89 13.51
CA VAL A 543 -33.74 5.53 14.57
C VAL A 543 -34.84 4.64 14.03
N ALA A 544 -35.63 5.13 13.07
CA ALA A 544 -36.79 4.40 12.54
C ALA A 544 -37.05 4.69 11.07
N LEU A 545 -37.65 3.71 10.40
CA LEU A 545 -38.19 3.79 9.05
C LEU A 545 -39.67 3.36 9.11
N ASP A 546 -40.58 4.28 8.78
CA ASP A 546 -42.04 4.09 8.93
C ASP A 546 -42.44 3.49 10.28
N GLY A 547 -41.88 4.04 11.38
CA GLY A 547 -42.16 3.60 12.75
C GLY A 547 -41.49 2.30 13.18
N LEU A 548 -40.69 1.65 12.29
CA LEU A 548 -39.93 0.44 12.62
C LEU A 548 -38.47 0.79 12.91
N ALA A 549 -37.88 0.18 13.94
CA ALA A 549 -36.47 0.41 14.28
C ALA A 549 -35.55 0.12 13.10
N LEU A 550 -34.75 1.11 12.70
CA LEU A 550 -33.79 1.01 11.60
C LEU A 550 -32.38 0.78 12.13
N THR A 551 -31.73 -0.28 11.63
CA THR A 551 -30.35 -0.62 11.94
C THR A 551 -29.59 -0.98 10.67
N ALA A 552 -28.27 -0.93 10.69
CA ALA A 552 -27.45 -1.40 9.58
C ALA A 552 -27.76 -2.87 9.20
N ALA A 553 -28.01 -3.71 10.20
CA ALA A 553 -28.30 -5.14 9.99
C ALA A 553 -29.68 -5.42 9.35
N ASN A 554 -30.66 -4.53 9.50
CA ASN A 554 -32.03 -4.75 8.97
C ASN A 554 -32.40 -3.84 7.80
N CYS A 555 -31.58 -2.87 7.46
CA CYS A 555 -31.86 -1.85 6.44
C CYS A 555 -32.26 -2.48 5.09
N ASP A 556 -31.44 -3.36 4.54
CA ASP A 556 -31.74 -4.03 3.25
C ASP A 556 -33.05 -4.81 3.29
N ARG A 557 -33.32 -5.52 4.38
CA ARG A 557 -34.57 -6.28 4.58
C ARG A 557 -35.79 -5.35 4.69
N LEU A 558 -35.68 -4.22 5.39
CA LEU A 558 -36.78 -3.25 5.47
C LEU A 558 -37.03 -2.61 4.10
N LEU A 559 -35.97 -2.14 3.42
CA LEU A 559 -36.09 -1.55 2.09
C LEU A 559 -36.72 -2.51 1.09
N SER A 560 -36.40 -3.81 1.13
CA SER A 560 -36.96 -4.81 0.21
C SER A 560 -38.48 -4.96 0.27
N THR A 561 -39.16 -4.41 1.27
CA THR A 561 -40.63 -4.42 1.41
C THR A 561 -41.32 -3.28 0.66
N TYR A 562 -40.55 -2.29 0.16
CA TYR A 562 -41.04 -1.13 -0.59
C TYR A 562 -40.77 -1.28 -2.09
N ARG A 563 -41.23 -0.28 -2.83
CA ARG A 563 -41.05 -0.16 -4.29
C ARG A 563 -40.43 1.18 -4.65
N ASP A 564 -39.93 1.29 -5.86
CA ASP A 564 -39.56 2.56 -6.46
C ASP A 564 -40.71 3.56 -6.39
N GLY A 565 -40.39 4.80 -5.96
CA GLY A 565 -41.35 5.89 -5.83
C GLY A 565 -42.11 5.91 -4.51
N ASP A 566 -42.03 4.87 -3.67
CA ASP A 566 -42.64 4.88 -2.34
C ASP A 566 -42.00 5.98 -1.49
N ALA A 567 -42.86 6.73 -0.79
CA ALA A 567 -42.43 7.78 0.15
C ALA A 567 -42.61 7.25 1.59
N LEU A 568 -41.52 7.23 2.32
CA LEU A 568 -41.45 6.69 3.68
C LEU A 568 -40.93 7.74 4.66
N GLU A 569 -41.34 7.59 5.91
CA GLU A 569 -40.89 8.43 7.01
C GLU A 569 -39.56 7.87 7.57
N LEU A 570 -38.50 8.70 7.54
CA LEU A 570 -37.23 8.38 8.16
C LEU A 570 -37.00 9.27 9.38
N VAL A 571 -36.69 8.65 10.51
CA VAL A 571 -36.36 9.31 11.77
C VAL A 571 -34.89 9.09 12.09
N VAL A 572 -34.15 10.16 12.33
CA VAL A 572 -32.72 10.13 12.66
C VAL A 572 -32.43 11.08 13.83
N PHE A 573 -31.33 10.83 14.53
CA PHE A 573 -30.68 11.84 15.36
C PHE A 573 -29.54 12.51 14.59
N ARG A 574 -29.56 13.84 14.54
CA ARG A 574 -28.45 14.68 14.08
C ARG A 574 -27.86 15.38 15.30
N GLY A 575 -26.72 14.89 15.78
CA GLY A 575 -26.25 15.26 17.11
C GLY A 575 -27.21 14.74 18.17
N ASP A 576 -27.85 15.64 18.90
CA ASP A 576 -28.84 15.36 19.93
C ASP A 576 -30.28 15.72 19.52
N GLU A 577 -30.49 16.19 18.28
CA GLU A 577 -31.79 16.61 17.76
C GLU A 577 -32.48 15.49 16.98
N LEU A 578 -33.73 15.18 17.31
CA LEU A 578 -34.54 14.24 16.56
C LEU A 578 -35.10 14.91 15.30
N ILE A 579 -34.73 14.36 14.14
CA ILE A 579 -35.18 14.83 12.84
C ILE A 579 -36.09 13.79 12.22
N THR A 580 -37.25 14.22 11.74
CA THR A 580 -38.16 13.39 10.94
C THR A 580 -38.22 13.96 9.53
N THR A 581 -37.94 13.13 8.53
CA THR A 581 -38.00 13.54 7.12
C THR A 581 -38.73 12.51 6.28
N ARG A 582 -39.14 12.89 5.07
CA ARG A 582 -39.74 11.97 4.09
C ARG A 582 -38.78 11.69 2.96
N VAL A 583 -38.47 10.43 2.76
CA VAL A 583 -37.61 9.96 1.69
C VAL A 583 -38.46 9.31 0.61
N LYS A 584 -38.32 9.75 -0.64
CA LYS A 584 -38.92 9.09 -1.80
C LYS A 584 -37.88 8.17 -2.44
N LEU A 585 -38.07 6.85 -2.31
CA LEU A 585 -37.14 5.86 -2.85
C LEU A 585 -37.01 5.95 -4.37
N ALA A 586 -35.84 5.57 -4.88
CA ALA A 586 -35.56 5.43 -6.31
C ALA A 586 -35.17 3.99 -6.65
N ASN A 587 -35.11 3.65 -7.94
CA ASN A 587 -34.56 2.39 -8.40
C ASN A 587 -33.05 2.32 -8.13
N ALA A 588 -32.59 1.16 -7.66
CA ALA A 588 -31.17 0.89 -7.50
C ALA A 588 -30.43 1.03 -8.84
N PRO A 589 -29.29 1.73 -8.88
CA PRO A 589 -28.53 1.88 -10.12
C PRO A 589 -27.90 0.55 -10.55
N LYS A 590 -27.78 0.35 -11.88
CA LYS A 590 -27.03 -0.78 -12.46
C LYS A 590 -25.53 -0.45 -12.47
N ASN A 591 -24.90 -0.57 -11.33
CA ASN A 591 -23.48 -0.24 -11.10
C ASN A 591 -22.69 -1.39 -10.46
N THR A 592 -23.22 -2.60 -10.53
CA THR A 592 -22.58 -3.82 -10.01
C THR A 592 -22.17 -4.69 -11.18
N CYS A 593 -20.86 -4.81 -11.40
CA CYS A 593 -20.27 -5.52 -12.53
C CYS A 593 -20.02 -6.99 -12.20
N TYR A 594 -20.23 -7.85 -13.18
CA TYR A 594 -19.64 -9.18 -13.24
C TYR A 594 -19.16 -9.50 -14.66
N LEU A 595 -18.12 -10.31 -14.75
CA LEU A 595 -17.47 -10.70 -15.98
C LEU A 595 -17.52 -12.23 -16.13
N ARG A 596 -17.59 -12.72 -17.38
CA ARG A 596 -17.52 -14.13 -17.71
C ARG A 596 -16.67 -14.33 -18.96
N LEU A 597 -16.00 -15.45 -19.05
CA LEU A 597 -15.51 -15.94 -20.32
C LEU A 597 -16.70 -16.15 -21.24
N ASP A 598 -16.57 -15.74 -22.48
CA ASP A 598 -17.64 -15.85 -23.49
C ASP A 598 -17.50 -17.20 -24.20
N ASP A 599 -18.43 -18.11 -23.95
CA ASP A 599 -18.44 -19.45 -24.55
C ASP A 599 -18.62 -19.40 -26.10
N ASP A 600 -19.17 -18.30 -26.62
CA ASP A 600 -19.40 -18.06 -28.05
C ASP A 600 -18.33 -17.15 -28.68
N ALA A 601 -17.21 -16.89 -27.96
CA ALA A 601 -16.14 -16.04 -28.45
C ALA A 601 -15.51 -16.62 -29.72
N SER A 602 -15.12 -15.73 -30.64
CA SER A 602 -14.34 -16.16 -31.79
C SER A 602 -12.97 -16.71 -31.35
N GLU A 603 -12.41 -17.64 -32.14
CA GLU A 603 -11.08 -18.20 -31.88
C GLU A 603 -10.01 -17.10 -31.69
N ALA A 604 -10.08 -16.02 -32.48
CA ALA A 604 -9.16 -14.89 -32.32
C ALA A 604 -9.33 -14.15 -30.98
N ALA A 605 -10.56 -14.04 -30.47
CA ALA A 605 -10.83 -13.41 -29.17
C ALA A 605 -10.37 -14.32 -28.02
N SER A 606 -10.61 -15.62 -28.11
CA SER A 606 -10.13 -16.61 -27.14
C SER A 606 -8.60 -16.64 -27.07
N ASN A 607 -7.93 -16.67 -28.23
CA ASN A 607 -6.47 -16.62 -28.29
C ASN A 607 -5.89 -15.33 -27.66
N ARG A 608 -6.56 -14.18 -27.82
CA ARG A 608 -6.15 -12.94 -27.13
C ARG A 608 -6.35 -13.02 -25.63
N CYS A 609 -7.43 -13.66 -25.16
CA CYS A 609 -7.67 -13.90 -23.73
C CYS A 609 -6.57 -14.78 -23.13
N ASP A 610 -6.27 -15.91 -23.78
CA ASP A 610 -5.23 -16.83 -23.32
C ASP A 610 -3.84 -16.16 -23.29
N ALA A 611 -3.52 -15.36 -24.30
CA ALA A 611 -2.28 -14.58 -24.35
C ALA A 611 -2.23 -13.49 -23.26
N TRP A 612 -3.36 -12.88 -22.91
CA TRP A 612 -3.46 -11.88 -21.83
C TRP A 612 -3.25 -12.53 -20.48
N LEU A 613 -3.98 -13.60 -20.18
CA LEU A 613 -3.96 -14.29 -18.90
C LEU A 613 -2.81 -15.29 -18.78
N GLN A 614 -2.08 -15.58 -19.89
CA GLN A 614 -0.99 -16.56 -19.99
C GLN A 614 -1.43 -17.96 -19.48
N VAL A 615 -2.66 -18.36 -19.77
CA VAL A 615 -3.15 -19.72 -19.53
C VAL A 615 -2.95 -20.56 -20.80
N SER A 616 -2.46 -21.80 -20.61
CA SER A 616 -2.19 -22.76 -21.71
C SER A 616 -3.32 -23.77 -21.84
#